data_791880715e74daeaddbffdb58c3081e8
#
_entry.id   791880715e74daeaddbffdb58c3081e8
#
_cell.length_a   1.000
_cell.length_b   1.000
_cell.length_c   1.000
_cell.angle_alpha   90.00
_cell.angle_beta   90.00
_cell.angle_gamma   90.00
#
_symmetry.space_group_name_H-M   'P 1'
#
loop_
_entity.id
_entity.type
_entity.pdbx_description
1 polymer ?
#
loop_
_entity_poly.entity_id
_entity_poly.type
_entity_poly.pdbx_seq_one_letter_code
_entity_poly.pdbx_strand_id
1 'polypeptide(L)'
;MGVVTLQGYIVVPDTDLASVQDVLLEHIELTQREHGCLHFTVSQDTENKNRFNVHEKFVNRAAFEAHQRRAKDSRWVHIAANIERHYQISEDS
;
A
#
# COMPACT_ATOMS: atom_id res chain seq x y z
N MET A 1 -4.87 -14.96 -16.00
CA MET A 1 -4.23 -15.01 -14.74
C MET A 1 -2.90 -14.31 -14.75
N GLY A 2 -2.92 -13.06 -14.71
CA GLY A 2 -1.71 -12.28 -14.80
C GLY A 2 -1.33 -11.62 -13.52
N VAL A 3 -0.14 -11.07 -13.51
CA VAL A 3 0.35 -10.24 -12.42
C VAL A 3 -0.54 -9.02 -12.27
N VAL A 4 -0.92 -8.72 -11.02
CA VAL A 4 -1.68 -7.51 -10.70
C VAL A 4 -0.71 -6.46 -10.20
N THR A 5 -0.73 -5.28 -10.82
CA THR A 5 0.11 -4.15 -10.42
C THR A 5 -0.76 -3.00 -9.94
N LEU A 6 -0.43 -2.47 -8.78
CA LEU A 6 -1.04 -1.24 -8.27
C LEU A 6 0.06 -0.20 -8.16
N GLN A 7 -0.18 0.98 -8.71
CA GLN A 7 0.77 2.08 -8.55
C GLN A 7 0.02 3.40 -8.41
N GLY A 8 0.65 4.33 -7.74
CA GLY A 8 0.06 5.63 -7.49
C GLY A 8 0.66 6.27 -6.26
N TYR A 9 -0.16 6.97 -5.52
CA TYR A 9 0.31 7.64 -4.31
C TYR A 9 -0.82 7.86 -3.33
N ILE A 10 -0.43 8.12 -2.08
CA ILE A 10 -1.34 8.53 -1.02
C ILE A 10 -0.92 9.91 -0.54
N VAL A 11 -1.89 10.68 -0.06
CA VAL A 11 -1.63 11.99 0.56
C VAL A 11 -2.10 11.92 2.01
N VAL A 12 -1.18 12.20 2.93
CA VAL A 12 -1.40 12.05 4.36
C VAL A 12 -1.46 13.44 5.01
N PRO A 13 -2.52 13.77 5.77
CA PRO A 13 -2.58 15.06 6.47
C PRO A 13 -1.42 15.20 7.46
N ASP A 14 -0.97 16.42 7.69
CA ASP A 14 0.12 16.70 8.62
C ASP A 14 -0.10 16.07 10.00
N THR A 15 -1.34 16.11 10.49
CA THR A 15 -1.69 15.58 11.81
C THR A 15 -1.49 14.07 11.92
N ASP A 16 -1.49 13.36 10.78
CA ASP A 16 -1.41 11.91 10.75
C ASP A 16 -0.03 11.39 10.31
N LEU A 17 0.88 12.28 9.94
CA LEU A 17 2.18 11.87 9.39
C LEU A 17 2.96 10.95 10.31
N ALA A 18 3.11 11.32 11.58
CA ALA A 18 3.89 10.51 12.52
C ALA A 18 3.26 9.14 12.74
N SER A 19 1.94 9.10 12.92
CA SER A 19 1.22 7.84 13.12
C SER A 19 1.32 6.94 11.89
N VAL A 20 1.18 7.53 10.70
CA VAL A 20 1.29 6.79 9.45
C VAL A 20 2.69 6.21 9.28
N GLN A 21 3.73 7.01 9.54
CA GLN A 21 5.11 6.54 9.41
C GLN A 21 5.40 5.37 10.35
N ASP A 22 4.89 5.42 11.58
CA ASP A 22 5.09 4.34 12.55
C ASP A 22 4.43 3.02 12.10
N VAL A 23 3.21 3.11 11.61
CA VAL A 23 2.45 1.91 11.21
C VAL A 23 2.87 1.41 9.83
N LEU A 24 3.32 2.32 8.97
CA LEU A 24 3.67 1.99 7.59
C LEU A 24 4.79 0.97 7.49
N LEU A 25 5.82 1.09 8.32
CA LEU A 25 6.94 0.13 8.32
C LEU A 25 6.44 -1.29 8.60
N GLU A 26 5.58 -1.44 9.60
CA GLU A 26 4.98 -2.73 9.91
C GLU A 26 4.14 -3.24 8.75
N HIS A 27 3.35 -2.36 8.15
CA HIS A 27 2.49 -2.73 7.02
C HIS A 27 3.31 -3.23 5.84
N ILE A 28 4.41 -2.55 5.53
CA ILE A 28 5.32 -2.94 4.45
C ILE A 28 5.93 -4.32 4.74
N GLU A 29 6.46 -4.52 5.95
CA GLU A 29 7.09 -5.79 6.31
C GLU A 29 6.11 -6.96 6.22
N LEU A 30 4.91 -6.79 6.78
CA LEU A 30 3.89 -7.83 6.75
C LEU A 30 3.45 -8.14 5.32
N THR A 31 3.32 -7.11 4.49
CA THR A 31 2.91 -7.29 3.10
C THR A 31 3.98 -8.02 2.30
N GLN A 32 5.25 -7.69 2.51
CA GLN A 32 6.35 -8.35 1.80
C GLN A 32 6.46 -9.84 2.14
N ARG A 33 5.93 -10.25 3.29
CA ARG A 33 5.90 -11.66 3.70
C ARG A 33 4.69 -12.41 3.20
N GLU A 34 3.73 -11.73 2.59
CA GLU A 34 2.52 -12.39 2.08
C GLU A 34 2.85 -13.29 0.91
N HIS A 35 2.22 -14.47 0.90
CA HIS A 35 2.35 -15.39 -0.22
C HIS A 35 1.78 -14.72 -1.48
N GLY A 36 2.57 -14.70 -2.54
CA GLY A 36 2.14 -14.09 -3.79
C GLY A 36 2.49 -12.60 -3.95
N CYS A 37 3.07 -11.97 -2.93
CA CYS A 37 3.57 -10.60 -3.07
C CYS A 37 4.91 -10.63 -3.78
N LEU A 38 4.96 -10.04 -4.98
CA LEU A 38 6.18 -9.97 -5.78
C LEU A 38 6.97 -8.70 -5.50
N HIS A 39 6.28 -7.62 -5.18
CA HIS A 39 6.91 -6.32 -4.97
C HIS A 39 5.98 -5.45 -4.14
N PHE A 40 6.52 -4.75 -3.17
CA PHE A 40 5.75 -3.80 -2.38
C PHE A 40 6.68 -2.71 -1.86
N THR A 41 6.54 -1.50 -2.39
CA THR A 41 7.32 -0.35 -1.93
C THR A 41 6.40 0.83 -1.68
N VAL A 42 6.67 1.54 -0.61
CA VAL A 42 6.03 2.82 -0.30
C VAL A 42 7.15 3.75 0.15
N SER A 43 7.31 4.87 -0.56
CA SER A 43 8.37 5.81 -0.24
C SER A 43 7.84 7.23 -0.19
N GLN A 44 8.30 7.99 0.80
CA GLN A 44 7.92 9.39 0.92
C GLN A 44 8.49 10.19 -0.25
N ASP A 45 7.65 11.03 -0.85
CA ASP A 45 8.05 11.85 -1.98
C ASP A 45 9.15 12.83 -1.55
N THR A 46 10.11 13.09 -2.44
CA THR A 46 11.24 13.97 -2.11
C THR A 46 10.87 15.44 -2.05
N GLU A 47 9.78 15.83 -2.71
CA GLU A 47 9.34 17.22 -2.79
C GLU A 47 8.10 17.54 -1.98
N ASN A 48 7.38 16.51 -1.55
CA ASN A 48 6.14 16.68 -0.79
C ASN A 48 6.09 15.67 0.36
N LYS A 49 6.32 16.12 1.57
CA LYS A 49 6.38 15.25 2.75
C LYS A 49 5.07 14.52 3.05
N ASN A 50 3.94 15.03 2.53
CA ASN A 50 2.62 14.44 2.75
C ASN A 50 2.28 13.36 1.75
N ARG A 51 3.07 13.24 0.68
CA ARG A 51 2.84 12.29 -0.39
C ARG A 51 3.75 11.08 -0.25
N PHE A 52 3.16 9.89 -0.35
CA PHE A 52 3.91 8.63 -0.37
C PHE A 52 3.59 7.91 -1.66
N ASN A 53 4.62 7.59 -2.41
CA ASN A 53 4.50 6.90 -3.69
C ASN A 53 4.43 5.40 -3.43
N VAL A 54 3.49 4.71 -4.09
CA VAL A 54 3.17 3.31 -3.85
C VAL A 54 3.34 2.51 -5.13
N HIS A 55 3.99 1.35 -5.02
CA HIS A 55 4.11 0.41 -6.12
C HIS A 55 4.02 -1.02 -5.58
N GLU A 56 3.05 -1.79 -6.07
CA GLU A 56 2.76 -3.15 -5.59
C GLU A 56 2.57 -4.08 -6.76
N LYS A 57 3.07 -5.32 -6.63
CA LYS A 57 2.83 -6.39 -7.60
C LYS A 57 2.50 -7.68 -6.87
N PHE A 58 1.50 -8.38 -7.36
CA PHE A 58 1.07 -9.69 -6.84
C PHE A 58 0.98 -10.69 -7.98
N VAL A 59 1.23 -11.97 -7.68
CA VAL A 59 1.32 -13.02 -8.71
C VAL A 59 0.02 -13.19 -9.50
N ASN A 60 -1.13 -12.91 -8.86
CA ASN A 60 -2.44 -13.02 -9.49
C ASN A 60 -3.46 -12.23 -8.67
N ARG A 61 -4.69 -12.19 -9.19
CA ARG A 61 -5.76 -11.45 -8.52
C ARG A 61 -6.12 -12.03 -7.16
N ALA A 62 -6.06 -13.35 -7.00
CA ALA A 62 -6.38 -13.98 -5.71
C ALA A 62 -5.42 -13.50 -4.61
N ALA A 63 -4.12 -13.40 -4.93
CA ALA A 63 -3.11 -12.91 -4.00
C ALA A 63 -3.35 -11.43 -3.67
N PHE A 64 -3.69 -10.63 -4.67
CA PHE A 64 -4.01 -9.22 -4.47
C PHE A 64 -5.23 -9.04 -3.57
N GLU A 65 -6.29 -9.80 -3.81
CA GLU A 65 -7.52 -9.71 -3.00
C GLU A 65 -7.28 -10.20 -1.57
N ALA A 66 -6.44 -11.22 -1.39
CA ALA A 66 -6.07 -11.68 -0.05
C ALA A 66 -5.33 -10.58 0.72
N HIS A 67 -4.44 -9.86 0.04
CA HIS A 67 -3.77 -8.70 0.63
C HIS A 67 -4.78 -7.64 1.07
N GLN A 68 -5.74 -7.31 0.21
CA GLN A 68 -6.74 -6.30 0.52
C GLN A 68 -7.57 -6.69 1.75
N ARG A 69 -7.95 -7.97 1.85
CA ARG A 69 -8.70 -8.45 3.01
C ARG A 69 -7.90 -8.34 4.30
N ARG A 70 -6.61 -8.74 4.27
CA ARG A 70 -5.74 -8.63 5.44
C ARG A 70 -5.56 -7.17 5.85
N ALA A 71 -5.36 -6.28 4.87
CA ALA A 71 -5.16 -4.87 5.15
C ALA A 71 -6.37 -4.25 5.85
N LYS A 72 -7.59 -4.69 5.51
CA LYS A 72 -8.80 -4.19 6.15
C LYS A 72 -8.88 -4.50 7.65
N ASP A 73 -8.23 -5.58 8.07
CA ASP A 73 -8.24 -6.01 9.47
C ASP A 73 -7.00 -5.55 10.24
N SER A 74 -6.15 -4.78 9.61
CA SER A 74 -4.88 -4.35 10.22
C SER A 74 -4.98 -2.97 10.85
N ARG A 75 -4.00 -2.64 11.69
CA ARG A 75 -3.87 -1.30 12.26
C ARG A 75 -3.78 -0.22 11.18
N TRP A 76 -3.25 -0.58 10.02
CA TRP A 76 -3.11 0.33 8.89
C TRP A 76 -4.44 0.98 8.50
N VAL A 77 -5.51 0.21 8.44
CA VAL A 77 -6.82 0.73 8.04
C VAL A 77 -7.31 1.83 8.99
N HIS A 78 -7.10 1.65 10.28
CA HIS A 78 -7.54 2.64 11.27
C HIS A 78 -6.75 3.93 11.17
N ILE A 79 -5.44 3.82 11.00
CA ILE A 79 -4.56 4.98 10.86
C ILE A 79 -4.78 5.67 9.51
N ALA A 80 -5.12 4.89 8.48
CA ALA A 80 -5.23 5.36 7.11
C ALA A 80 -6.63 5.88 6.74
N ALA A 81 -7.53 6.05 7.71
CA ALA A 81 -8.93 6.40 7.46
C ALA A 81 -9.09 7.74 6.72
N ASN A 82 -8.21 8.71 6.99
CA ASN A 82 -8.29 10.06 6.42
C ASN A 82 -7.32 10.29 5.27
N ILE A 83 -6.73 9.23 4.72
CA ILE A 83 -5.73 9.33 3.66
C ILE A 83 -6.43 9.38 2.30
N GLU A 84 -6.01 10.32 1.45
CA GLU A 84 -6.38 10.31 0.05
C GLU A 84 -5.60 9.24 -0.69
N ARG A 85 -6.26 8.49 -1.56
CA ARG A 85 -5.62 7.44 -2.36
C ARG A 85 -5.84 7.71 -3.84
N HIS A 86 -4.75 7.66 -4.60
CA HIS A 86 -4.77 7.87 -6.05
C HIS A 86 -4.05 6.68 -6.69
N TYR A 87 -4.80 5.63 -7.04
CA TYR A 87 -4.24 4.38 -7.51
C TYR A 87 -4.70 4.05 -8.92
N GLN A 88 -3.80 3.40 -9.66
CA GLN A 88 -4.13 2.73 -10.90
C GLN A 88 -3.81 1.25 -10.73
N ILE A 89 -4.76 0.41 -11.08
CA ILE A 89 -4.59 -1.05 -10.97
C ILE A 89 -4.66 -1.61 -12.37
N SER A 90 -3.67 -2.43 -12.71
CA SER A 90 -3.62 -3.11 -14.00
C SER A 90 -3.36 -4.60 -13.78
N GLU A 91 -3.78 -5.40 -14.73
CA GLU A 91 -3.63 -6.84 -14.66
C GLU A 91 -3.15 -7.34 -16.02
N ASP A 92 -1.99 -8.02 -16.02
CA ASP A 92 -1.46 -8.63 -17.23
C ASP A 92 -2.22 -9.91 -17.49
N SER A 93 -2.60 -10.12 -18.71
CA SER A 93 -3.32 -11.32 -19.12
C SER A 93 -2.40 -12.40 -19.67
#